data_cf2ecb6c87926fa68c19cc5fa1da10e3
#
_entry.id   cf2ecb6c87926fa68c19cc5fa1da10e3
#
_cell.length_a   1.000
_cell.length_b   1.000
_cell.length_c   1.000
_cell.angle_alpha   90.00
_cell.angle_beta   90.00
_cell.angle_gamma   90.00
#
_symmetry.space_group_name_H-M   'P 1'
#
loop_
_entity.id
_entity.type
_entity.pdbx_description
1 polymer ?
#
loop_
_entity_poly.entity_id
_entity_poly.type
_entity_poly.pdbx_seq_one_letter_code
_entity_poly.pdbx_strand_id
1 'polypeptide(L)'
;MAKLSKTENAILEAILNDPFISQAKIATDLNLARSTIAVQISQLIDKGHLAGRGYILPKSQKVVCIGGIAFNRKYSLSTPPVLGTSNPAISTKSYGGVIRNIAENMARMDVDVCLISIIGNDESGKELRSQIRNLGVDTSQISISNDKPTAEYIAIFDDKNELVMGIASMDILDQITPSLIEESWSSIRSSDWVILDCNLPKETIEKILEIKENANFMVAVDTVSVSKAKRLPSNLSQIDILFTNKDEAISVLGLDDNLKTYKLDEITTQLRSTGAKGVVLTDGPNGHLVNIGNEAFTSPAISSNVKNVSGAGDAF
;
A
#
# COMPACT_ATOMS: atom_id res chain seq x y z
N MET A 1 6.52 14.27 15.09
CA MET A 1 5.26 15.04 15.13
C MET A 1 5.57 16.53 15.15
N ALA A 2 5.02 17.29 14.22
CA ALA A 2 5.13 18.74 14.27
C ALA A 2 4.46 19.21 15.57
N LYS A 3 5.20 19.99 16.38
CA LYS A 3 4.74 20.45 17.69
C LYS A 3 3.57 21.42 17.48
N LEU A 4 2.37 21.07 17.94
CA LEU A 4 1.21 21.94 17.89
C LEU A 4 1.47 23.21 18.72
N SER A 5 1.01 24.34 18.22
CA SER A 5 1.01 25.58 18.97
C SER A 5 0.04 25.49 20.19
N LYS A 6 0.18 26.34 21.18
CA LYS A 6 -0.74 26.38 22.30
C LYS A 6 -2.21 26.61 21.88
N THR A 7 -2.39 27.44 20.85
CA THR A 7 -3.72 27.74 20.29
C THR A 7 -4.28 26.51 19.53
N GLU A 8 -3.49 25.83 18.75
CA GLU A 8 -3.90 24.61 18.03
C GLU A 8 -4.31 23.50 19.01
N ASN A 9 -3.56 23.31 20.10
CA ASN A 9 -3.91 22.33 21.13
C ASN A 9 -5.24 22.69 21.79
N ALA A 10 -5.46 23.97 22.20
CA ALA A 10 -6.69 24.39 22.81
C ALA A 10 -7.92 24.24 21.90
N ILE A 11 -7.77 24.51 20.60
CA ILE A 11 -8.82 24.26 19.60
C ILE A 11 -9.09 22.76 19.46
N LEU A 12 -8.06 21.94 19.43
CA LEU A 12 -8.20 20.49 19.31
C LEU A 12 -8.89 19.90 20.55
N GLU A 13 -8.54 20.35 21.76
CA GLU A 13 -9.22 19.94 23.00
C GLU A 13 -10.70 20.37 23.02
N ALA A 14 -11.04 21.56 22.56
CA ALA A 14 -12.43 21.97 22.44
C ALA A 14 -13.26 21.10 21.51
N ILE A 15 -12.66 20.70 20.37
CA ILE A 15 -13.27 19.78 19.37
C ILE A 15 -13.36 18.35 19.93
N LEU A 16 -12.36 17.89 20.68
CA LEU A 16 -12.38 16.58 21.34
C LEU A 16 -13.52 16.46 22.34
N ASN A 17 -13.76 17.53 23.11
CA ASN A 17 -14.84 17.58 24.12
C ASN A 17 -16.22 17.69 23.46
N ASP A 18 -16.36 18.43 22.36
CA ASP A 18 -17.59 18.57 21.59
C ASP A 18 -17.29 18.61 20.09
N PRO A 19 -17.37 17.46 19.38
CA PRO A 19 -17.11 17.38 17.92
C PRO A 19 -18.06 18.24 17.08
N PHE A 20 -19.18 18.71 17.62
CA PHE A 20 -20.13 19.58 16.94
C PHE A 20 -20.01 21.05 17.31
N ILE A 21 -19.02 21.43 18.14
CA ILE A 21 -18.80 22.79 18.56
C ILE A 21 -18.62 23.73 17.36
N SER A 22 -19.30 24.89 17.39
CA SER A 22 -19.17 25.87 16.31
C SER A 22 -17.88 26.70 16.44
N GLN A 23 -17.31 27.12 15.28
CA GLN A 23 -16.15 28.02 15.28
C GLN A 23 -16.39 29.32 16.05
N ALA A 24 -17.63 29.81 16.05
CA ALA A 24 -18.00 31.00 16.84
C ALA A 24 -17.91 30.74 18.36
N LYS A 25 -18.32 29.54 18.79
CA LYS A 25 -18.22 29.13 20.19
C LYS A 25 -16.76 28.98 20.62
N ILE A 26 -15.93 28.29 19.82
CA ILE A 26 -14.49 28.15 20.04
C ILE A 26 -13.83 29.56 20.15
N ALA A 27 -14.18 30.45 19.22
CA ALA A 27 -13.66 31.83 19.22
C ALA A 27 -13.98 32.56 20.50
N THR A 28 -15.23 32.45 21.00
CA THR A 28 -15.66 33.02 22.24
C THR A 28 -14.92 32.42 23.45
N ASP A 29 -14.85 31.11 23.53
CA ASP A 29 -14.26 30.40 24.66
C ASP A 29 -12.74 30.62 24.78
N LEU A 30 -12.05 30.77 23.64
CA LEU A 30 -10.62 31.04 23.60
C LEU A 30 -10.28 32.54 23.50
N ASN A 31 -11.26 33.41 23.47
CA ASN A 31 -11.10 34.87 23.31
C ASN A 31 -10.25 35.22 22.07
N LEU A 32 -10.56 34.61 20.92
CA LEU A 32 -9.89 34.79 19.65
C LEU A 32 -10.87 35.23 18.57
N ALA A 33 -10.36 35.84 17.48
CA ALA A 33 -11.19 36.14 16.32
C ALA A 33 -11.63 34.87 15.60
N ARG A 34 -12.87 34.81 15.10
CA ARG A 34 -13.39 33.68 14.33
C ARG A 34 -12.52 33.35 13.08
N SER A 35 -11.97 34.39 12.44
CA SER A 35 -11.03 34.19 11.31
C SER A 35 -9.76 33.48 11.74
N THR A 36 -9.22 33.76 12.93
CA THR A 36 -8.07 33.06 13.49
C THR A 36 -8.41 31.57 13.71
N ILE A 37 -9.58 31.30 14.31
CA ILE A 37 -10.03 29.89 14.48
C ILE A 37 -10.15 29.17 13.15
N ALA A 38 -10.72 29.80 12.12
CA ALA A 38 -10.87 29.19 10.79
C ALA A 38 -9.51 28.84 10.17
N VAL A 39 -8.51 29.71 10.27
CA VAL A 39 -7.14 29.45 9.80
C VAL A 39 -6.48 28.30 10.58
N GLN A 40 -6.60 28.31 11.91
CA GLN A 40 -6.01 27.27 12.74
C GLN A 40 -6.66 25.89 12.50
N ILE A 41 -7.98 25.84 12.28
CA ILE A 41 -8.69 24.61 11.91
C ILE A 41 -8.20 24.10 10.55
N SER A 42 -8.02 24.98 9.56
CA SER A 42 -7.43 24.58 8.26
C SER A 42 -6.04 24.00 8.44
N GLN A 43 -5.19 24.63 9.26
CA GLN A 43 -3.86 24.12 9.58
C GLN A 43 -3.89 22.77 10.30
N LEU A 44 -4.87 22.54 11.21
CA LEU A 44 -5.06 21.25 11.88
C LEU A 44 -5.50 20.15 10.90
N ILE A 45 -6.33 20.50 9.91
CA ILE A 45 -6.69 19.58 8.80
C ILE A 45 -5.46 19.29 7.93
N ASP A 46 -4.72 20.32 7.55
CA ASP A 46 -3.50 20.22 6.77
C ASP A 46 -2.40 19.37 7.44
N LYS A 47 -2.33 19.43 8.78
CA LYS A 47 -1.41 18.62 9.60
C LYS A 47 -1.95 17.22 9.92
N GLY A 48 -3.17 16.87 9.47
CA GLY A 48 -3.79 15.55 9.69
C GLY A 48 -4.39 15.36 11.10
N HIS A 49 -4.48 16.42 11.94
CA HIS A 49 -5.10 16.33 13.26
C HIS A 49 -6.63 16.41 13.21
N LEU A 50 -7.21 16.83 12.09
CA LEU A 50 -8.65 16.81 11.81
C LEU A 50 -8.87 16.23 10.42
N ALA A 51 -9.85 15.34 10.27
CA ALA A 51 -10.12 14.64 9.01
C ALA A 51 -11.01 15.43 8.03
N GLY A 52 -11.58 16.57 8.45
CA GLY A 52 -12.42 17.39 7.56
C GLY A 52 -13.28 18.42 8.31
N ARG A 53 -14.18 19.06 7.56
CA ARG A 53 -15.01 20.16 8.06
C ARG A 53 -16.10 19.76 9.06
N GLY A 54 -16.40 18.49 9.22
CA GLY A 54 -17.31 17.98 10.25
C GLY A 54 -16.61 17.73 11.59
N TYR A 55 -15.37 18.22 11.76
CA TYR A 55 -14.53 17.97 12.93
C TYR A 55 -14.45 16.49 13.31
N ILE A 56 -14.38 15.65 12.27
CA ILE A 56 -14.18 14.22 12.45
C ILE A 56 -12.72 14.02 12.85
N LEU A 57 -12.52 13.46 14.04
CA LEU A 57 -11.19 13.08 14.50
C LEU A 57 -10.77 11.81 13.77
N PRO A 58 -9.50 11.70 13.34
CA PRO A 58 -8.99 10.45 12.83
C PRO A 58 -9.08 9.38 13.94
N LYS A 59 -9.49 8.16 13.58
CA LYS A 59 -9.38 7.03 14.49
C LYS A 59 -7.90 6.79 14.77
N SER A 60 -7.58 6.34 15.97
CA SER A 60 -6.21 5.91 16.28
C SER A 60 -5.82 4.74 15.38
N GLN A 61 -4.59 4.76 14.85
CA GLN A 61 -4.03 3.72 13.99
C GLN A 61 -4.74 3.52 12.64
N LYS A 62 -5.05 4.62 11.95
CA LYS A 62 -5.54 4.55 10.58
C LYS A 62 -4.41 4.26 9.61
N VAL A 63 -4.59 3.22 8.79
CA VAL A 63 -3.67 2.86 7.71
C VAL A 63 -4.33 3.14 6.37
N VAL A 64 -3.62 3.79 5.47
CA VAL A 64 -4.03 3.96 4.06
C VAL A 64 -3.16 3.07 3.20
N CYS A 65 -3.79 2.14 2.50
CA CYS A 65 -3.17 1.25 1.52
C CYS A 65 -3.41 1.80 0.11
N ILE A 66 -2.34 1.99 -0.70
CA ILE A 66 -2.42 2.56 -2.06
C ILE A 66 -1.73 1.63 -3.04
N GLY A 67 -2.43 1.13 -4.04
CA GLY A 67 -1.82 0.25 -5.04
C GLY A 67 -2.78 -0.62 -5.83
N GLY A 68 -2.27 -1.73 -6.35
CA GLY A 68 -2.98 -2.61 -7.26
C GLY A 68 -3.90 -3.61 -6.58
N ILE A 69 -5.14 -3.67 -7.08
CA ILE A 69 -6.11 -4.74 -6.76
C ILE A 69 -6.52 -5.45 -8.04
N ALA A 70 -6.68 -6.76 -7.99
CA ALA A 70 -6.94 -7.55 -9.19
C ALA A 70 -7.72 -8.83 -8.90
N PHE A 71 -8.31 -9.40 -9.94
CA PHE A 71 -8.75 -10.79 -9.94
C PHE A 71 -7.60 -11.72 -10.34
N ASN A 72 -7.52 -12.89 -9.69
CA ASN A 72 -6.67 -13.97 -10.11
C ASN A 72 -7.54 -15.12 -10.63
N ARG A 73 -7.26 -15.57 -11.84
CA ARG A 73 -7.85 -16.80 -12.40
C ARG A 73 -6.77 -17.84 -12.61
N LYS A 74 -6.98 -19.01 -12.03
CA LYS A 74 -6.13 -20.17 -12.26
C LYS A 74 -6.89 -21.15 -13.14
N TYR A 75 -6.28 -21.59 -14.25
CA TYR A 75 -6.75 -22.68 -15.10
C TYR A 75 -5.78 -23.84 -14.96
N SER A 76 -6.27 -24.99 -14.50
CA SER A 76 -5.50 -26.23 -14.43
C SER A 76 -5.95 -27.15 -15.54
N LEU A 77 -5.07 -27.41 -16.49
CA LEU A 77 -5.34 -28.30 -17.62
C LEU A 77 -5.43 -29.74 -17.14
N SER A 78 -6.33 -30.53 -17.75
CA SER A 78 -6.50 -31.95 -17.43
C SER A 78 -5.53 -32.86 -18.20
N THR A 79 -4.85 -32.34 -19.20
CA THR A 79 -3.89 -33.00 -20.08
C THR A 79 -2.76 -32.05 -20.44
N PRO A 80 -1.62 -32.55 -20.95
CA PRO A 80 -0.55 -31.68 -21.45
C PRO A 80 -1.09 -30.65 -22.45
N PRO A 81 -0.61 -29.38 -22.40
CA PRO A 81 -1.11 -28.30 -23.24
C PRO A 81 -0.86 -28.52 -24.71
N VAL A 82 -1.89 -28.35 -25.54
CA VAL A 82 -1.79 -28.39 -26.99
C VAL A 82 -2.07 -27.00 -27.55
N LEU A 83 -1.06 -26.43 -28.23
CA LEU A 83 -1.18 -25.10 -28.83
C LEU A 83 -2.09 -25.11 -30.05
N GLY A 84 -2.80 -23.99 -30.27
CA GLY A 84 -3.66 -23.81 -31.45
C GLY A 84 -5.01 -24.53 -31.38
N THR A 85 -5.38 -25.07 -30.21
CA THR A 85 -6.68 -25.75 -30.01
C THR A 85 -7.23 -25.46 -28.59
N SER A 86 -8.48 -25.91 -28.36
CA SER A 86 -9.10 -25.84 -27.03
C SER A 86 -8.53 -26.91 -26.10
N ASN A 87 -8.15 -26.51 -24.89
CA ASN A 87 -7.67 -27.41 -23.85
C ASN A 87 -8.69 -27.45 -22.70
N PRO A 88 -9.22 -28.63 -22.33
CA PRO A 88 -10.08 -28.76 -21.16
C PRO A 88 -9.37 -28.36 -19.87
N ALA A 89 -9.99 -27.52 -19.06
CA ALA A 89 -9.39 -27.02 -17.83
C ALA A 89 -10.44 -26.84 -16.71
N ILE A 90 -9.99 -26.98 -15.47
CA ILE A 90 -10.73 -26.57 -14.29
C ILE A 90 -10.28 -25.15 -13.93
N SER A 91 -11.24 -24.23 -13.76
CA SER A 91 -10.92 -22.85 -13.36
C SER A 91 -11.24 -22.61 -11.89
N THR A 92 -10.37 -21.85 -11.25
CA THR A 92 -10.61 -21.28 -9.93
C THR A 92 -10.40 -19.77 -9.98
N LYS A 93 -11.18 -19.04 -9.19
CA LYS A 93 -11.15 -17.59 -9.07
C LYS A 93 -10.76 -17.20 -7.66
N SER A 94 -9.88 -16.23 -7.52
CA SER A 94 -9.53 -15.64 -6.23
C SER A 94 -9.30 -14.14 -6.38
N TYR A 95 -9.29 -13.45 -5.25
CA TYR A 95 -9.03 -12.03 -5.20
C TYR A 95 -7.54 -11.81 -4.93
N GLY A 96 -6.92 -10.92 -5.70
CA GLY A 96 -5.49 -10.66 -5.66
C GLY A 96 -5.15 -9.18 -5.65
N GLY A 97 -3.86 -8.92 -5.79
CA GLY A 97 -3.24 -7.61 -5.66
C GLY A 97 -2.51 -7.50 -4.32
N VAL A 98 -1.24 -7.11 -4.36
CA VAL A 98 -0.37 -7.01 -3.18
C VAL A 98 -1.01 -6.11 -2.13
N ILE A 99 -1.38 -4.90 -2.52
CA ILE A 99 -1.97 -3.94 -1.57
C ILE A 99 -3.33 -4.40 -1.03
N ARG A 100 -4.11 -5.14 -1.83
CA ARG A 100 -5.37 -5.72 -1.38
C ARG A 100 -5.13 -6.79 -0.31
N ASN A 101 -4.13 -7.65 -0.49
CA ASN A 101 -3.79 -8.70 0.46
C ASN A 101 -3.28 -8.11 1.78
N ILE A 102 -2.45 -7.07 1.72
CA ILE A 102 -1.98 -6.32 2.89
C ILE A 102 -3.17 -5.69 3.63
N ALA A 103 -4.07 -5.02 2.91
CA ALA A 103 -5.27 -4.40 3.48
C ALA A 103 -6.19 -5.44 4.17
N GLU A 104 -6.38 -6.61 3.56
CA GLU A 104 -7.13 -7.72 4.15
C GLU A 104 -6.48 -8.22 5.45
N ASN A 105 -5.17 -8.45 5.44
CA ASN A 105 -4.46 -8.95 6.61
C ASN A 105 -4.56 -7.95 7.77
N MET A 106 -4.41 -6.66 7.51
CA MET A 106 -4.55 -5.61 8.52
C MET A 106 -5.97 -5.50 9.05
N ALA A 107 -6.97 -5.54 8.17
CA ALA A 107 -8.38 -5.51 8.59
C ALA A 107 -8.74 -6.73 9.47
N ARG A 108 -8.17 -7.90 9.19
CA ARG A 108 -8.31 -9.11 10.04
C ARG A 108 -7.64 -8.99 11.41
N MET A 109 -6.71 -8.04 11.56
CA MET A 109 -6.09 -7.67 12.84
C MET A 109 -6.77 -6.46 13.50
N ASP A 110 -8.01 -6.13 13.09
CA ASP A 110 -8.80 -5.00 13.61
C ASP A 110 -8.16 -3.62 13.39
N VAL A 111 -7.27 -3.48 12.42
CA VAL A 111 -6.71 -2.18 12.01
C VAL A 111 -7.72 -1.42 11.14
N ASP A 112 -7.89 -0.11 11.36
CA ASP A 112 -8.72 0.75 10.51
C ASP A 112 -8.02 1.04 9.19
N VAL A 113 -8.43 0.37 8.12
CA VAL A 113 -7.78 0.41 6.81
C VAL A 113 -8.66 1.10 5.77
N CYS A 114 -8.10 2.09 5.07
CA CYS A 114 -8.68 2.69 3.87
C CYS A 114 -7.88 2.26 2.65
N LEU A 115 -8.54 1.85 1.58
CA LEU A 115 -7.90 1.41 0.35
C LEU A 115 -8.13 2.42 -0.78
N ILE A 116 -7.03 2.96 -1.31
CA ILE A 116 -6.99 3.81 -2.51
C ILE A 116 -6.51 2.96 -3.67
N SER A 117 -7.37 2.77 -4.66
CA SER A 117 -7.08 1.96 -5.84
C SER A 117 -8.04 2.32 -6.97
N ILE A 118 -8.02 1.54 -8.05
CA ILE A 118 -8.91 1.71 -9.19
C ILE A 118 -9.43 0.37 -9.69
N ILE A 119 -10.70 0.35 -10.09
CA ILE A 119 -11.38 -0.79 -10.72
C ILE A 119 -12.07 -0.33 -12.01
N GLY A 120 -12.36 -1.27 -12.90
CA GLY A 120 -13.21 -1.01 -14.06
C GLY A 120 -14.68 -0.88 -13.68
N ASN A 121 -15.45 -0.24 -14.53
CA ASN A 121 -16.92 -0.20 -14.44
C ASN A 121 -17.54 -1.52 -14.96
N ASP A 122 -17.11 -2.64 -14.40
CA ASP A 122 -17.51 -3.98 -14.79
C ASP A 122 -17.95 -4.83 -13.57
N GLU A 123 -18.49 -6.03 -13.83
CA GLU A 123 -18.94 -6.95 -12.77
C GLU A 123 -17.80 -7.41 -11.88
N SER A 124 -16.59 -7.61 -12.45
CA SER A 124 -15.40 -7.98 -11.67
C SER A 124 -15.02 -6.88 -10.68
N GLY A 125 -15.05 -5.62 -11.09
CA GLY A 125 -14.78 -4.49 -10.21
C GLY A 125 -15.80 -4.35 -9.08
N LYS A 126 -17.08 -4.48 -9.38
CA LYS A 126 -18.16 -4.44 -8.38
C LYS A 126 -18.01 -5.57 -7.34
N GLU A 127 -17.74 -6.78 -7.82
CA GLU A 127 -17.55 -7.95 -6.96
C GLU A 127 -16.31 -7.78 -6.06
N LEU A 128 -15.16 -7.35 -6.63
CA LEU A 128 -13.92 -7.11 -5.91
C LEU A 128 -14.10 -6.05 -4.82
N ARG A 129 -14.72 -4.91 -5.15
CA ARG A 129 -15.02 -3.84 -4.19
C ARG A 129 -15.94 -4.31 -3.07
N SER A 130 -16.98 -5.10 -3.40
CA SER A 130 -17.91 -5.65 -2.41
C SER A 130 -17.20 -6.62 -1.45
N GLN A 131 -16.34 -7.47 -1.98
CA GLN A 131 -15.56 -8.43 -1.21
C GLN A 131 -14.61 -7.73 -0.23
N ILE A 132 -13.88 -6.71 -0.68
CA ILE A 132 -12.99 -5.92 0.17
C ILE A 132 -13.76 -5.20 1.27
N ARG A 133 -14.92 -4.62 0.95
CA ARG A 133 -15.79 -3.97 1.95
C ARG A 133 -16.28 -4.95 3.02
N ASN A 134 -16.63 -6.18 2.63
CA ASN A 134 -17.10 -7.20 3.57
C ASN A 134 -16.00 -7.66 4.54
N LEU A 135 -14.73 -7.41 4.24
CA LEU A 135 -13.60 -7.62 5.14
C LEU A 135 -13.39 -6.48 6.16
N GLY A 136 -14.22 -5.43 6.09
CA GLY A 136 -14.12 -4.27 6.99
C GLY A 136 -13.21 -3.14 6.48
N VAL A 137 -12.65 -3.26 5.26
CA VAL A 137 -11.82 -2.21 4.65
C VAL A 137 -12.70 -1.09 4.10
N ASP A 138 -12.32 0.17 4.37
CA ASP A 138 -12.96 1.32 3.75
C ASP A 138 -12.60 1.39 2.26
N THR A 139 -13.61 1.24 1.41
CA THR A 139 -13.51 1.24 -0.06
C THR A 139 -14.03 2.54 -0.68
N SER A 140 -14.23 3.60 0.11
CA SER A 140 -14.76 4.88 -0.36
C SER A 140 -13.84 5.58 -1.36
N GLN A 141 -12.54 5.29 -1.28
CA GLN A 141 -11.49 5.87 -2.12
C GLN A 141 -11.09 4.98 -3.30
N ILE A 142 -11.86 3.93 -3.60
CA ILE A 142 -11.65 3.13 -4.82
C ILE A 142 -12.33 3.84 -5.99
N SER A 143 -11.53 4.32 -6.94
CA SER A 143 -11.99 4.97 -8.16
C SER A 143 -12.53 3.95 -9.18
N ILE A 144 -13.36 4.43 -10.11
CA ILE A 144 -13.97 3.61 -11.17
C ILE A 144 -13.53 4.14 -12.52
N SER A 145 -12.84 3.31 -13.30
CA SER A 145 -12.51 3.59 -14.69
C SER A 145 -13.64 3.18 -15.63
N ASN A 146 -13.99 4.05 -16.58
CA ASN A 146 -14.90 3.70 -17.66
C ASN A 146 -14.16 3.24 -18.93
N ASP A 147 -12.84 3.40 -18.96
CA ASP A 147 -12.03 3.20 -20.17
C ASP A 147 -11.30 1.85 -20.17
N LYS A 148 -11.04 1.29 -18.97
CA LYS A 148 -10.29 0.04 -18.82
C LYS A 148 -11.04 -0.94 -17.94
N PRO A 149 -10.93 -2.26 -18.23
CA PRO A 149 -11.50 -3.30 -17.38
C PRO A 149 -10.71 -3.42 -16.06
N THR A 150 -11.35 -4.00 -15.05
CA THR A 150 -10.70 -4.36 -13.78
C THR A 150 -9.48 -5.23 -14.03
N ALA A 151 -8.39 -4.96 -13.29
CA ALA A 151 -7.15 -5.71 -13.42
C ALA A 151 -7.35 -7.21 -13.18
N GLU A 152 -6.71 -8.03 -14.00
CA GLU A 152 -6.81 -9.48 -13.94
C GLU A 152 -5.44 -10.13 -14.18
N TYR A 153 -5.14 -11.17 -13.38
CA TYR A 153 -4.02 -12.07 -13.61
C TYR A 153 -4.54 -13.48 -13.89
N ILE A 154 -4.17 -14.05 -15.02
CA ILE A 154 -4.55 -15.40 -15.43
C ILE A 154 -3.29 -16.28 -15.40
N ALA A 155 -3.35 -17.37 -14.65
CA ALA A 155 -2.31 -18.39 -14.60
C ALA A 155 -2.84 -19.71 -15.17
N ILE A 156 -2.17 -20.24 -16.18
CA ILE A 156 -2.48 -21.52 -16.82
C ILE A 156 -1.43 -22.53 -16.38
N PHE A 157 -1.87 -23.61 -15.75
CA PHE A 157 -1.04 -24.71 -15.30
C PHE A 157 -1.33 -25.97 -16.09
N ASP A 158 -0.32 -26.78 -16.32
CA ASP A 158 -0.46 -28.09 -16.95
C ASP A 158 -0.99 -29.16 -15.97
N ASP A 159 -1.08 -30.38 -16.44
CA ASP A 159 -1.51 -31.56 -15.68
C ASP A 159 -0.55 -31.97 -14.55
N LYS A 160 0.69 -31.43 -14.56
CA LYS A 160 1.68 -31.58 -13.48
C LYS A 160 1.70 -30.43 -12.50
N ASN A 161 0.77 -29.46 -12.67
CA ASN A 161 0.70 -28.21 -11.90
C ASN A 161 1.94 -27.30 -12.08
N GLU A 162 2.57 -27.35 -13.26
CA GLU A 162 3.62 -26.41 -13.67
C GLU A 162 3.00 -25.24 -14.43
N LEU A 163 3.51 -24.02 -14.20
CA LEU A 163 3.00 -22.82 -14.86
C LEU A 163 3.39 -22.83 -16.35
N VAL A 164 2.39 -22.95 -17.21
CA VAL A 164 2.56 -22.90 -18.68
C VAL A 164 2.60 -21.45 -19.17
N MET A 165 1.68 -20.61 -18.65
CA MET A 165 1.54 -19.23 -19.09
C MET A 165 0.92 -18.38 -18.00
N GLY A 166 1.46 -17.18 -17.80
CA GLY A 166 0.86 -16.11 -17.01
C GLY A 166 0.46 -14.95 -17.93
N ILE A 167 -0.76 -14.44 -17.78
CA ILE A 167 -1.28 -13.28 -18.52
C ILE A 167 -1.67 -12.22 -17.50
N ALA A 168 -1.07 -11.04 -17.60
CA ALA A 168 -1.35 -9.92 -16.72
C ALA A 168 -2.04 -8.80 -17.52
N SER A 169 -3.33 -8.58 -17.27
CA SER A 169 -4.09 -7.43 -17.80
C SER A 169 -4.22 -6.43 -16.67
N MET A 170 -3.25 -5.52 -16.53
CA MET A 170 -3.13 -4.63 -15.37
C MET A 170 -2.97 -3.15 -15.73
N ASP A 171 -3.19 -2.78 -16.99
CA ASP A 171 -3.01 -1.42 -17.51
C ASP A 171 -3.89 -0.37 -16.81
N ILE A 172 -4.99 -0.78 -16.19
CA ILE A 172 -5.85 0.10 -15.42
C ILE A 172 -5.11 0.73 -14.24
N LEU A 173 -4.10 0.03 -13.69
CA LEU A 173 -3.32 0.51 -12.55
C LEU A 173 -2.47 1.74 -12.91
N ASP A 174 -2.15 1.94 -14.18
CA ASP A 174 -1.46 3.14 -14.65
C ASP A 174 -2.35 4.41 -14.58
N GLN A 175 -3.65 4.24 -14.34
CA GLN A 175 -4.58 5.35 -14.07
C GLN A 175 -4.57 5.81 -12.61
N ILE A 176 -3.83 5.15 -11.70
CA ILE A 176 -3.61 5.63 -10.34
C ILE A 176 -2.55 6.74 -10.40
N THR A 177 -2.95 7.89 -10.92
CA THR A 177 -2.09 9.04 -11.19
C THR A 177 -1.89 9.93 -9.96
N PRO A 178 -0.91 10.85 -9.96
CA PRO A 178 -0.79 11.87 -8.92
C PRO A 178 -2.08 12.65 -8.64
N SER A 179 -2.88 12.94 -9.68
CA SER A 179 -4.17 13.64 -9.53
C SER A 179 -5.17 12.83 -8.69
N LEU A 180 -5.26 11.51 -8.92
CA LEU A 180 -6.12 10.62 -8.11
C LEU A 180 -5.67 10.60 -6.63
N ILE A 181 -4.37 10.69 -6.37
CA ILE A 181 -3.84 10.78 -5.01
C ILE A 181 -4.24 12.12 -4.36
N GLU A 182 -4.22 13.23 -5.10
CA GLU A 182 -4.65 14.54 -4.61
C GLU A 182 -6.13 14.55 -4.22
N GLU A 183 -7.00 13.85 -4.92
CA GLU A 183 -8.42 13.70 -4.56
C GLU A 183 -8.61 12.98 -3.21
N SER A 184 -7.73 12.04 -2.89
CA SER A 184 -7.74 11.24 -1.64
C SER A 184 -6.90 11.86 -0.52
N TRP A 185 -6.42 13.09 -0.70
CA TRP A 185 -5.41 13.73 0.13
C TRP A 185 -5.76 13.83 1.62
N SER A 186 -7.02 14.13 1.93
CA SER A 186 -7.48 14.23 3.33
C SER A 186 -7.35 12.89 4.07
N SER A 187 -7.63 11.77 3.39
CA SER A 187 -7.48 10.43 3.95
C SER A 187 -6.02 10.07 4.19
N ILE A 188 -5.13 10.40 3.24
CA ILE A 188 -3.69 10.16 3.34
C ILE A 188 -3.08 10.96 4.49
N ARG A 189 -3.36 12.24 4.59
CA ARG A 189 -2.81 13.11 5.66
C ARG A 189 -3.28 12.78 7.06
N SER A 190 -4.47 12.22 7.18
CA SER A 190 -5.04 11.82 8.47
C SER A 190 -4.67 10.41 8.90
N SER A 191 -3.83 9.71 8.14
CA SER A 191 -3.35 8.37 8.50
C SER A 191 -2.07 8.42 9.33
N ASP A 192 -1.83 7.35 10.08
CA ASP A 192 -0.55 7.12 10.75
C ASP A 192 0.45 6.45 9.82
N TRP A 193 -0.05 5.57 8.94
CA TRP A 193 0.73 4.84 7.95
C TRP A 193 0.11 4.94 6.57
N VAL A 194 0.98 5.09 5.58
CA VAL A 194 0.67 4.91 4.16
C VAL A 194 1.49 3.74 3.65
N ILE A 195 0.82 2.71 3.16
CA ILE A 195 1.47 1.54 2.58
C ILE A 195 1.26 1.58 1.07
N LEU A 196 2.35 1.48 0.32
CA LEU A 196 2.37 1.53 -1.14
C LEU A 196 2.83 0.18 -1.69
N ASP A 197 2.32 -0.19 -2.87
CA ASP A 197 2.96 -1.21 -3.68
C ASP A 197 3.54 -0.64 -4.98
N CYS A 198 4.59 -1.25 -5.50
CA CYS A 198 5.23 -0.82 -6.75
C CYS A 198 4.41 -1.17 -8.02
N ASN A 199 3.13 -1.57 -7.91
CA ASN A 199 2.21 -1.55 -9.05
C ASN A 199 1.84 -0.13 -9.47
N LEU A 200 1.99 0.83 -8.58
CA LEU A 200 1.78 2.26 -8.88
C LEU A 200 2.73 2.76 -9.97
N PRO A 201 2.33 3.71 -10.81
CA PRO A 201 3.24 4.47 -11.67
C PRO A 201 4.35 5.14 -10.85
N LYS A 202 5.53 5.26 -11.45
CA LYS A 202 6.70 5.86 -10.80
C LYS A 202 6.41 7.27 -10.31
N GLU A 203 5.79 8.10 -11.15
CA GLU A 203 5.42 9.48 -10.83
C GLU A 203 4.44 9.57 -9.65
N THR A 204 3.60 8.57 -9.46
CA THR A 204 2.67 8.51 -8.33
C THR A 204 3.40 8.17 -7.03
N ILE A 205 4.34 7.22 -7.07
CA ILE A 205 5.20 6.89 -5.93
C ILE A 205 6.01 8.13 -5.54
N GLU A 206 6.68 8.78 -6.52
CA GLU A 206 7.49 9.98 -6.29
C GLU A 206 6.64 11.10 -5.67
N LYS A 207 5.42 11.32 -6.17
CA LYS A 207 4.49 12.33 -5.62
C LYS A 207 4.13 12.07 -4.16
N ILE A 208 3.85 10.82 -3.78
CA ILE A 208 3.52 10.47 -2.40
C ILE A 208 4.74 10.70 -1.48
N LEU A 209 5.94 10.33 -1.94
CA LEU A 209 7.17 10.53 -1.18
C LEU A 209 7.53 12.03 -1.05
N GLU A 210 7.30 12.85 -2.08
CA GLU A 210 7.43 14.32 -2.00
C GLU A 210 6.51 14.90 -0.92
N ILE A 211 5.26 14.48 -0.92
CA ILE A 211 4.27 14.95 0.03
C ILE A 211 4.62 14.54 1.47
N LYS A 212 5.22 13.35 1.65
CA LYS A 212 5.70 12.84 2.93
C LYS A 212 6.69 13.79 3.62
N GLU A 213 7.49 14.56 2.87
CA GLU A 213 8.45 15.51 3.44
C GLU A 213 7.81 16.52 4.42
N ASN A 214 6.55 16.88 4.16
CA ASN A 214 5.80 17.87 4.96
C ASN A 214 4.62 17.26 5.73
N ALA A 215 4.59 15.93 5.89
CA ALA A 215 3.51 15.21 6.53
C ALA A 215 4.01 14.35 7.71
N ASN A 216 3.09 13.91 8.55
CA ASN A 216 3.43 13.17 9.77
C ASN A 216 3.20 11.66 9.68
N PHE A 217 2.63 11.16 8.58
CA PHE A 217 2.44 9.72 8.40
C PHE A 217 3.75 9.00 8.10
N MET A 218 3.83 7.73 8.44
CA MET A 218 4.92 6.83 8.08
C MET A 218 4.64 6.19 6.71
N VAL A 219 5.69 5.87 5.95
CA VAL A 219 5.55 5.22 4.63
C VAL A 219 6.21 3.85 4.65
N ALA A 220 5.44 2.83 4.29
CA ALA A 220 5.93 1.49 3.97
C ALA A 220 5.73 1.20 2.47
N VAL A 221 6.69 0.53 1.85
CA VAL A 221 6.63 0.21 0.42
C VAL A 221 6.94 -1.27 0.19
N ASP A 222 6.09 -1.94 -0.59
CA ASP A 222 6.34 -3.29 -1.12
C ASP A 222 6.79 -3.21 -2.57
N THR A 223 7.87 -3.91 -2.92
CA THR A 223 8.49 -3.87 -4.25
C THR A 223 7.77 -4.71 -5.30
N VAL A 224 6.93 -5.65 -4.89
CA VAL A 224 6.05 -6.50 -5.74
C VAL A 224 6.80 -7.48 -6.63
N SER A 225 7.75 -7.01 -7.41
CA SER A 225 8.53 -7.83 -8.35
C SER A 225 9.77 -7.09 -8.86
N VAL A 226 10.73 -7.85 -9.40
CA VAL A 226 11.99 -7.33 -9.96
C VAL A 226 11.76 -6.18 -10.97
N SER A 227 10.76 -6.33 -11.85
CA SER A 227 10.45 -5.29 -12.85
C SER A 227 9.78 -4.06 -12.25
N LYS A 228 8.90 -4.26 -11.25
CA LYS A 228 8.16 -3.18 -10.57
C LYS A 228 9.04 -2.42 -9.59
N ALA A 229 9.97 -3.09 -8.92
CA ALA A 229 10.95 -2.49 -8.02
C ALA A 229 11.73 -1.32 -8.64
N LYS A 230 11.96 -1.34 -9.96
CA LYS A 230 12.59 -0.27 -10.74
C LYS A 230 11.78 1.04 -10.79
N ARG A 231 10.52 1.03 -10.34
CA ARG A 231 9.70 2.23 -10.24
C ARG A 231 10.05 3.10 -9.04
N LEU A 232 10.81 2.56 -8.06
CA LEU A 232 11.29 3.33 -6.93
C LEU A 232 12.29 4.40 -7.37
N PRO A 233 12.28 5.59 -6.75
CA PRO A 233 13.31 6.59 -6.97
C PRO A 233 14.66 6.12 -6.39
N SER A 234 15.75 6.72 -6.84
CA SER A 234 17.10 6.41 -6.30
C SER A 234 17.30 6.88 -4.84
N ASN A 235 16.58 7.90 -4.43
CA ASN A 235 16.57 8.39 -3.04
C ASN A 235 15.37 7.82 -2.28
N LEU A 236 15.63 6.97 -1.29
CA LEU A 236 14.61 6.30 -0.49
C LEU A 236 14.41 6.92 0.90
N SER A 237 14.92 8.15 1.14
CA SER A 237 14.92 8.80 2.47
C SER A 237 13.53 9.04 3.08
N GLN A 238 12.49 9.07 2.26
CA GLN A 238 11.10 9.21 2.70
C GLN A 238 10.41 7.87 2.99
N ILE A 239 11.08 6.73 2.73
CA ILE A 239 10.55 5.39 3.03
C ILE A 239 10.98 5.01 4.44
N ASP A 240 10.00 4.81 5.32
CA ASP A 240 10.25 4.41 6.70
C ASP A 240 10.52 2.90 6.79
N ILE A 241 9.81 2.06 5.99
CA ILE A 241 10.09 0.62 5.86
C ILE A 241 9.96 0.20 4.40
N LEU A 242 10.99 -0.43 3.87
CA LEU A 242 10.98 -1.09 2.56
C LEU A 242 10.85 -2.60 2.75
N PHE A 243 9.76 -3.19 2.22
CA PHE A 243 9.57 -4.63 2.11
C PHE A 243 10.00 -5.09 0.73
N THR A 244 10.88 -6.08 0.68
CA THR A 244 11.47 -6.56 -0.57
C THR A 244 11.99 -7.98 -0.42
N ASN A 245 12.08 -8.72 -1.51
CA ASN A 245 12.86 -9.95 -1.52
C ASN A 245 14.27 -9.69 -2.09
N LYS A 246 15.13 -10.71 -2.04
CA LYS A 246 16.53 -10.58 -2.44
C LYS A 246 16.69 -10.12 -3.90
N ASP A 247 15.96 -10.72 -4.84
CA ASP A 247 16.08 -10.41 -6.27
C ASP A 247 15.54 -9.01 -6.60
N GLU A 248 14.45 -8.63 -5.95
CA GLU A 248 13.87 -7.27 -6.05
C GLU A 248 14.81 -6.22 -5.47
N ALA A 249 15.43 -6.50 -4.32
CA ALA A 249 16.40 -5.62 -3.69
C ALA A 249 17.62 -5.36 -4.58
N ILE A 250 18.15 -6.41 -5.22
CA ILE A 250 19.22 -6.32 -6.24
C ILE A 250 18.78 -5.41 -7.39
N SER A 251 17.53 -5.54 -7.83
CA SER A 251 16.96 -4.69 -8.88
C SER A 251 16.82 -3.22 -8.47
N VAL A 252 16.40 -2.94 -7.22
CA VAL A 252 16.34 -1.57 -6.66
C VAL A 252 17.72 -0.92 -6.66
N LEU A 253 18.75 -1.67 -6.29
CA LEU A 253 20.13 -1.21 -6.24
C LEU A 253 20.81 -1.13 -7.61
N GLY A 254 20.18 -1.64 -8.67
CA GLY A 254 20.78 -1.72 -10.00
C GLY A 254 22.04 -2.59 -10.07
N LEU A 255 22.13 -3.60 -9.21
CA LEU A 255 23.26 -4.52 -9.16
C LEU A 255 23.12 -5.59 -10.25
N ASP A 256 24.26 -6.20 -10.63
CA ASP A 256 24.27 -7.24 -11.66
C ASP A 256 23.72 -8.57 -11.08
N ASP A 257 22.64 -9.08 -11.69
CA ASP A 257 21.99 -10.34 -11.33
C ASP A 257 22.91 -11.57 -11.45
N ASN A 258 23.98 -11.49 -12.23
CA ASN A 258 24.93 -12.57 -12.44
C ASN A 258 25.83 -12.84 -11.22
N LEU A 259 25.85 -11.94 -10.25
CA LEU A 259 26.61 -12.07 -9.02
C LEU A 259 25.70 -12.54 -7.86
N LYS A 260 25.19 -13.77 -7.90
CA LYS A 260 24.39 -14.42 -6.84
C LYS A 260 25.09 -14.53 -5.46
N THR A 261 26.19 -13.83 -5.28
CA THR A 261 27.05 -13.89 -4.08
C THR A 261 26.75 -12.85 -3.02
N TYR A 262 25.81 -11.90 -3.27
CA TYR A 262 25.47 -10.88 -2.27
C TYR A 262 24.84 -11.48 -1.03
N LYS A 263 25.36 -11.11 0.14
CA LYS A 263 24.77 -11.46 1.42
C LYS A 263 23.62 -10.53 1.78
N LEU A 264 22.65 -11.01 2.57
CA LEU A 264 21.47 -10.22 2.94
C LEU A 264 21.84 -8.95 3.72
N ASP A 265 22.85 -9.02 4.59
CA ASP A 265 23.38 -7.90 5.37
C ASP A 265 24.04 -6.82 4.47
N GLU A 266 24.76 -7.23 3.44
CA GLU A 266 25.33 -6.31 2.44
C GLU A 266 24.25 -5.57 1.65
N ILE A 267 23.22 -6.31 1.17
CA ILE A 267 22.08 -5.75 0.44
C ILE A 267 21.33 -4.75 1.31
N THR A 268 20.96 -5.13 2.53
CA THR A 268 20.20 -4.24 3.42
C THR A 268 21.01 -3.00 3.81
N THR A 269 22.32 -3.14 4.01
CA THR A 269 23.20 -1.99 4.27
C THR A 269 23.24 -1.04 3.08
N GLN A 270 23.31 -1.55 1.85
CA GLN A 270 23.28 -0.73 0.65
C GLN A 270 21.92 -0.03 0.49
N LEU A 271 20.80 -0.74 0.68
CA LEU A 271 19.45 -0.14 0.65
C LEU A 271 19.30 0.96 1.71
N ARG A 272 19.83 0.75 2.91
CA ARG A 272 19.89 1.79 3.95
C ARG A 272 20.73 3.00 3.52
N SER A 273 21.81 2.79 2.79
CA SER A 273 22.66 3.89 2.28
C SER A 273 21.96 4.72 1.20
N THR A 274 20.95 4.20 0.51
CA THR A 274 20.10 4.98 -0.40
C THR A 274 19.06 5.84 0.34
N GLY A 275 18.99 5.73 1.67
CA GLY A 275 18.16 6.56 2.53
C GLY A 275 16.99 5.82 3.22
N ALA A 276 16.64 4.60 2.84
CA ALA A 276 15.58 3.83 3.50
C ALA A 276 15.85 3.70 5.02
N LYS A 277 14.85 4.04 5.85
CA LYS A 277 15.02 4.06 7.33
C LYS A 277 14.88 2.68 7.95
N GLY A 278 14.27 1.75 7.25
CA GLY A 278 14.12 0.36 7.61
C GLY A 278 14.01 -0.50 6.37
N VAL A 279 14.53 -1.72 6.44
CA VAL A 279 14.45 -2.72 5.37
C VAL A 279 14.05 -4.06 5.97
N VAL A 280 13.05 -4.68 5.38
CA VAL A 280 12.66 -6.06 5.62
C VAL A 280 12.95 -6.83 4.36
N LEU A 281 13.95 -7.69 4.40
CA LEU A 281 14.46 -8.45 3.26
C LEU A 281 14.14 -9.93 3.43
N THR A 282 13.28 -10.47 2.57
CA THR A 282 12.94 -11.90 2.57
C THR A 282 13.82 -12.67 1.57
N ASP A 283 14.15 -13.94 1.89
CA ASP A 283 14.95 -14.85 1.05
C ASP A 283 14.30 -16.26 1.02
N GLY A 284 12.98 -16.29 0.85
CA GLY A 284 12.21 -17.52 0.72
C GLY A 284 12.49 -18.52 1.85
N PRO A 285 12.94 -19.76 1.54
CA PRO A 285 13.18 -20.79 2.54
C PRO A 285 14.37 -20.47 3.48
N ASN A 286 15.21 -19.50 3.15
CA ASN A 286 16.35 -19.08 3.96
C ASN A 286 15.94 -18.11 5.07
N GLY A 287 14.67 -17.68 5.11
CA GLY A 287 14.15 -16.76 6.12
C GLY A 287 14.17 -15.30 5.70
N HIS A 288 14.43 -14.42 6.65
CA HIS A 288 14.42 -12.97 6.39
C HIS A 288 15.41 -12.24 7.29
N LEU A 289 15.79 -11.03 6.85
CA LEU A 289 16.57 -10.08 7.62
C LEU A 289 15.76 -8.80 7.81
N VAL A 290 15.66 -8.32 9.02
CA VAL A 290 15.09 -7.02 9.38
C VAL A 290 16.21 -6.09 9.82
N ASN A 291 16.28 -4.89 9.24
CA ASN A 291 17.24 -3.85 9.59
C ASN A 291 16.50 -2.51 9.73
N ILE A 292 16.15 -2.13 10.95
CA ILE A 292 15.37 -0.94 11.28
C ILE A 292 16.07 -0.15 12.40
N GLY A 293 16.27 1.14 12.20
CA GLY A 293 16.99 1.98 13.16
C GLY A 293 18.43 1.51 13.35
N ASN A 294 18.79 1.15 14.56
CA ASN A 294 20.11 0.61 14.94
C ASN A 294 20.07 -0.91 15.17
N GLU A 295 18.94 -1.55 14.91
CA GLU A 295 18.76 -2.98 15.16
C GLU A 295 18.73 -3.75 13.84
N ALA A 296 19.44 -4.87 13.82
CA ALA A 296 19.38 -5.83 12.73
C ALA A 296 19.30 -7.23 13.29
N PHE A 297 18.35 -8.02 12.80
CA PHE A 297 18.21 -9.41 13.18
C PHE A 297 17.76 -10.27 12.01
N THR A 298 18.12 -11.54 12.05
CA THR A 298 17.68 -12.56 11.09
C THR A 298 16.76 -13.55 11.79
N SER A 299 15.78 -14.05 11.04
CA SER A 299 14.93 -15.14 11.51
C SER A 299 14.85 -16.21 10.43
N PRO A 300 14.97 -17.49 10.77
CA PRO A 300 14.83 -18.56 9.79
C PRO A 300 13.37 -18.66 9.32
N ALA A 301 13.16 -19.21 8.12
CA ALA A 301 11.83 -19.54 7.67
C ALA A 301 11.22 -20.65 8.53
N ILE A 302 9.92 -20.53 8.79
CA ILE A 302 9.18 -21.60 9.47
C ILE A 302 9.01 -22.77 8.49
N SER A 303 9.50 -23.95 8.89
CA SER A 303 9.34 -25.15 8.07
C SER A 303 7.85 -25.51 7.94
N SER A 304 7.36 -25.53 6.73
CA SER A 304 5.95 -25.85 6.42
C SER A 304 5.83 -26.63 5.12
N ASN A 305 4.75 -27.40 5.00
CA ASN A 305 4.41 -28.04 3.70
C ASN A 305 3.75 -26.99 2.79
N VAL A 306 4.56 -26.37 1.96
CA VAL A 306 4.12 -25.29 1.07
C VAL A 306 3.21 -25.85 -0.02
N LYS A 307 1.95 -25.39 -0.03
CA LYS A 307 0.96 -25.71 -1.08
C LYS A 307 0.87 -24.63 -2.15
N ASN A 308 1.07 -23.38 -1.77
CA ASN A 308 1.04 -22.23 -2.67
C ASN A 308 1.88 -21.11 -2.04
N VAL A 309 2.67 -20.42 -2.85
CA VAL A 309 3.52 -19.29 -2.41
C VAL A 309 2.91 -17.93 -2.71
N SER A 310 1.79 -17.88 -3.47
CA SER A 310 1.15 -16.61 -3.84
C SER A 310 0.63 -15.88 -2.60
N GLY A 311 1.01 -14.61 -2.44
CA GLY A 311 0.60 -13.78 -1.32
C GLY A 311 1.37 -14.04 -0.01
N ALA A 312 2.38 -14.92 0.00
CA ALA A 312 3.17 -15.17 1.20
C ALA A 312 3.99 -13.94 1.62
N GLY A 313 4.53 -13.19 0.64
CA GLY A 313 5.19 -11.90 0.89
C GLY A 313 4.23 -10.84 1.43
N ASP A 314 3.01 -10.80 0.90
CA ASP A 314 2.00 -9.81 1.27
C ASP A 314 1.48 -10.00 2.72
N ALA A 315 1.68 -11.18 3.30
CA ALA A 315 1.30 -11.52 4.67
C ALA A 315 2.42 -11.20 5.70
N PHE A 316 3.60 -10.87 5.21
CA PHE A 316 4.77 -10.56 6.03
C PHE A 316 4.72 -9.14 6.53
#